data_23bbf6d130f5336cd4144fd87b137ecb
#
_entry.id   23bbf6d130f5336cd4144fd87b137ecb
#
_cell.length_a   1.000
_cell.length_b   1.000
_cell.length_c   1.000
_cell.angle_alpha   90.00
_cell.angle_beta   90.00
_cell.angle_gamma   90.00
#
_symmetry.space_group_name_H-M   'P 1'
#
loop_
_entity.id
_entity.type
_entity.pdbx_description
1 polymer ?
#
loop_
_entity_poly.entity_id
_entity_poly.type
_entity_poly.pdbx_seq_one_letter_code
_entity_poly.pdbx_strand_id
1 'polypeptide(L)'
;IGCLAQFIVMPVLAWLLAKVFHLSPELALGVILVGCCPGGTASNVITYLAKGDLALSVGMTATSTVLAPFLTPLITWMMAGTFVHVDAMSMFFSIVQVVILPIVVGFIIQHECPKFTSRAVAYLPAFSSLAITFIVGIIVSHNAEKLLTSGLLIILVVMLHNVCGLLLGFSIGKLLKLEYKKCVAISIEVGMQNSGLASSLATLHFAAYPLATIPGAIFSVWHNISGALMARLYASRRGEPI
;
A
#
# COMPACT_ATOMS: atom_id res chain seq x y z
N ILE A 1 6.06 -17.01 -1.68
CA ILE A 1 4.61 -17.19 -1.58
C ILE A 1 3.94 -15.89 -1.15
N GLY A 2 4.36 -15.26 -0.01
CA GLY A 2 3.73 -14.02 0.49
C GLY A 2 3.74 -12.88 -0.53
N CYS A 3 4.87 -12.64 -1.24
CA CYS A 3 4.93 -11.62 -2.30
C CYS A 3 4.05 -11.97 -3.51
N LEU A 4 3.92 -13.25 -3.86
CA LEU A 4 2.98 -13.66 -4.90
C LEU A 4 1.54 -13.40 -4.48
N ALA A 5 1.19 -13.72 -3.22
CA ALA A 5 -0.14 -13.39 -2.68
C ALA A 5 -0.41 -11.89 -2.75
N GLN A 6 0.57 -11.05 -2.41
CA GLN A 6 0.50 -9.59 -2.52
C GLN A 6 0.12 -9.14 -3.94
N PHE A 7 0.90 -9.55 -4.94
CA PHE A 7 0.73 -9.10 -6.32
C PHE A 7 -0.37 -9.83 -7.12
N ILE A 8 -1.04 -10.82 -6.52
CA ILE A 8 -2.21 -11.50 -7.11
C ILE A 8 -3.49 -11.06 -6.38
N VAL A 9 -3.54 -11.21 -5.06
CA VAL A 9 -4.77 -11.00 -4.28
C VAL A 9 -5.22 -9.54 -4.36
N MET A 10 -4.32 -8.61 -4.10
CA MET A 10 -4.70 -7.19 -3.99
C MET A 10 -5.10 -6.56 -5.32
N PRO A 11 -4.39 -6.79 -6.45
CA PRO A 11 -4.84 -6.28 -7.74
C PRO A 11 -6.17 -6.87 -8.19
N VAL A 12 -6.34 -8.20 -8.04
CA VAL A 12 -7.60 -8.88 -8.43
C VAL A 12 -8.75 -8.37 -7.59
N LEU A 13 -8.56 -8.23 -6.27
CA LEU A 13 -9.57 -7.71 -5.36
C LEU A 13 -9.92 -6.26 -5.71
N ALA A 14 -8.93 -5.41 -6.01
CA ALA A 14 -9.14 -4.03 -6.43
C ALA A 14 -9.99 -3.95 -7.70
N TRP A 15 -9.64 -4.76 -8.70
CA TRP A 15 -10.39 -4.84 -9.96
C TRP A 15 -11.83 -5.34 -9.75
N LEU A 16 -12.01 -6.39 -8.94
CA LEU A 16 -13.34 -6.92 -8.60
C LEU A 16 -14.20 -5.87 -7.90
N LEU A 17 -13.65 -5.18 -6.89
CA LEU A 17 -14.37 -4.12 -6.19
C LEU A 17 -14.72 -2.97 -7.13
N ALA A 18 -13.81 -2.56 -8.01
CA ALA A 18 -14.09 -1.53 -9.01
C ALA A 18 -15.27 -1.91 -9.92
N LYS A 19 -15.36 -3.17 -10.34
CA LYS A 19 -16.46 -3.69 -11.16
C LYS A 19 -17.76 -3.83 -10.37
N VAL A 20 -17.73 -4.44 -9.19
CA VAL A 20 -18.92 -4.69 -8.36
C VAL A 20 -19.58 -3.37 -7.92
N PHE A 21 -18.78 -2.38 -7.56
CA PHE A 21 -19.31 -1.09 -7.14
C PHE A 21 -19.48 -0.08 -8.28
N HIS A 22 -19.29 -0.50 -9.53
CA HIS A 22 -19.44 0.34 -10.72
C HIS A 22 -18.71 1.68 -10.60
N LEU A 23 -17.46 1.64 -10.12
CA LEU A 23 -16.67 2.86 -9.93
C LEU A 23 -16.44 3.58 -11.26
N SER A 24 -16.40 4.93 -11.20
CA SER A 24 -15.95 5.71 -12.36
C SER A 24 -14.54 5.29 -12.78
N PRO A 25 -14.15 5.44 -14.05
CA PRO A 25 -12.82 5.05 -14.52
C PRO A 25 -11.67 5.65 -13.68
N GLU A 26 -11.83 6.88 -13.20
CA GLU A 26 -10.83 7.56 -12.35
C GLU A 26 -10.68 6.86 -10.98
N LEU A 27 -11.79 6.61 -10.31
CA LEU A 27 -11.77 5.95 -8.98
C LEU A 27 -11.34 4.48 -9.09
N ALA A 28 -11.79 3.78 -10.15
CA ALA A 28 -11.37 2.42 -10.45
C ALA A 28 -9.84 2.34 -10.63
N LEU A 29 -9.28 3.24 -11.45
CA LEU A 29 -7.83 3.39 -11.63
C LEU A 29 -7.11 3.55 -10.29
N GLY A 30 -7.58 4.46 -9.44
CA GLY A 30 -6.94 4.72 -8.15
C GLY A 30 -6.96 3.52 -7.20
N VAL A 31 -8.08 2.78 -7.12
CA VAL A 31 -8.17 1.55 -6.30
C VAL A 31 -7.25 0.46 -6.87
N ILE A 32 -7.20 0.31 -8.20
CA ILE A 32 -6.34 -0.67 -8.86
C ILE A 32 -4.86 -0.32 -8.64
N LEU A 33 -4.47 0.95 -8.75
CA LEU A 33 -3.11 1.40 -8.45
C LEU A 33 -2.69 1.04 -7.02
N VAL A 34 -3.59 1.25 -6.04
CA VAL A 34 -3.32 0.82 -4.65
C VAL A 34 -3.08 -0.69 -4.59
N GLY A 35 -3.93 -1.48 -5.25
CA GLY A 35 -3.78 -2.95 -5.26
C GLY A 35 -2.52 -3.44 -5.97
N CYS A 36 -2.05 -2.73 -7.02
CA CYS A 36 -0.87 -3.11 -7.80
C CYS A 36 0.45 -2.67 -7.16
N CYS A 37 0.41 -1.81 -6.14
CA CYS A 37 1.62 -1.38 -5.43
C CYS A 37 2.17 -2.48 -4.50
N PRO A 38 3.46 -2.42 -4.14
CA PRO A 38 4.05 -3.35 -3.17
C PRO A 38 3.51 -3.13 -1.76
N GLY A 39 3.86 -3.99 -0.82
CA GLY A 39 3.56 -3.80 0.61
C GLY A 39 4.09 -2.47 1.14
N GLY A 40 3.35 -1.84 2.03
CA GLY A 40 3.75 -0.57 2.65
C GLY A 40 4.67 -0.79 3.86
N THR A 41 5.72 0.03 4.02
CA THR A 41 6.67 -0.11 5.14
C THR A 41 6.03 -0.04 6.53
N ALA A 42 4.84 0.57 6.66
CA ALA A 42 4.08 0.60 7.89
C ALA A 42 3.65 -0.80 8.36
N SER A 43 3.51 -1.78 7.44
CA SER A 43 3.20 -3.17 7.75
C SER A 43 4.18 -3.81 8.72
N ASN A 44 5.48 -3.45 8.63
CA ASN A 44 6.52 -3.97 9.52
C ASN A 44 6.27 -3.56 10.98
N VAL A 45 5.88 -2.30 11.20
CA VAL A 45 5.55 -1.79 12.54
C VAL A 45 4.30 -2.48 13.08
N ILE A 46 3.28 -2.61 12.24
CA ILE A 46 2.03 -3.30 12.62
C ILE A 46 2.27 -4.78 12.91
N THR A 47 3.11 -5.46 12.11
CA THR A 47 3.50 -6.86 12.35
C THR A 47 4.25 -7.02 13.67
N TYR A 48 5.14 -6.10 14.01
CA TYR A 48 5.81 -6.08 15.30
C TYR A 48 4.81 -5.94 16.46
N LEU A 49 3.90 -4.98 16.38
CA LEU A 49 2.85 -4.76 17.39
C LEU A 49 1.89 -5.97 17.50
N ALA A 50 1.61 -6.63 16.38
CA ALA A 50 0.78 -7.84 16.31
C ALA A 50 1.49 -9.11 16.84
N LYS A 51 2.76 -9.01 17.29
CA LYS A 51 3.60 -10.15 17.66
C LYS A 51 3.74 -11.18 16.53
N GLY A 52 3.68 -10.75 15.29
CA GLY A 52 3.90 -11.54 14.08
C GLY A 52 5.37 -11.85 13.83
N ASP A 53 5.67 -12.52 12.72
CA ASP A 53 7.03 -12.78 12.25
C ASP A 53 7.58 -11.53 11.53
N LEU A 54 8.31 -10.68 12.28
CA LEU A 54 8.86 -9.44 11.75
C LEU A 54 9.90 -9.68 10.65
N ALA A 55 10.71 -10.75 10.76
CA ALA A 55 11.73 -11.06 9.76
C ALA A 55 11.06 -11.41 8.41
N LEU A 56 9.99 -12.19 8.44
CA LEU A 56 9.19 -12.48 7.25
C LEU A 56 8.56 -11.21 6.68
N SER A 57 7.98 -10.34 7.52
CA SER A 57 7.37 -9.08 7.10
C SER A 57 8.37 -8.19 6.36
N VAL A 58 9.52 -7.90 6.98
CA VAL A 58 10.59 -7.11 6.37
C VAL A 58 11.08 -7.73 5.06
N GLY A 59 11.26 -9.07 5.02
CA GLY A 59 11.65 -9.79 3.81
C GLY A 59 10.61 -9.65 2.69
N MET A 60 9.32 -9.72 3.01
CA MET A 60 8.23 -9.53 2.03
C MET A 60 8.19 -8.09 1.52
N THR A 61 8.24 -7.09 2.41
CA THR A 61 8.27 -5.68 2.03
C THR A 61 9.47 -5.39 1.11
N ALA A 62 10.68 -5.83 1.48
CA ALA A 62 11.88 -5.62 0.68
C ALA A 62 11.77 -6.28 -0.70
N THR A 63 11.35 -7.55 -0.74
CA THR A 63 11.21 -8.29 -2.01
C THR A 63 10.14 -7.66 -2.90
N SER A 64 8.98 -7.33 -2.36
CA SER A 64 7.90 -6.71 -3.15
C SER A 64 8.31 -5.32 -3.66
N THR A 65 9.06 -4.55 -2.88
CA THR A 65 9.57 -3.23 -3.29
C THR A 65 10.58 -3.35 -4.44
N VAL A 66 11.50 -4.33 -4.40
CA VAL A 66 12.45 -4.57 -5.50
C VAL A 66 11.74 -5.06 -6.76
N LEU A 67 10.68 -5.84 -6.63
CA LEU A 67 9.88 -6.33 -7.76
C LEU A 67 8.91 -5.27 -8.32
N ALA A 68 8.58 -4.23 -7.54
CA ALA A 68 7.58 -3.23 -7.91
C ALA A 68 7.83 -2.54 -9.26
N PRO A 69 9.06 -2.15 -9.66
CA PRO A 69 9.29 -1.54 -10.96
C PRO A 69 8.78 -2.38 -12.13
N PHE A 70 8.82 -3.70 -12.01
CA PHE A 70 8.39 -4.62 -13.05
C PHE A 70 6.90 -5.00 -12.89
N LEU A 71 6.52 -5.43 -11.69
CA LEU A 71 5.19 -6.00 -11.46
C LEU A 71 4.11 -4.94 -11.38
N THR A 72 4.36 -3.80 -10.72
CA THR A 72 3.33 -2.76 -10.58
C THR A 72 2.87 -2.21 -11.94
N PRO A 73 3.77 -1.80 -12.88
CA PRO A 73 3.32 -1.31 -14.19
C PRO A 73 2.62 -2.39 -15.01
N LEU A 74 3.18 -3.62 -15.01
CA LEU A 74 2.61 -4.73 -15.77
C LEU A 74 1.20 -5.07 -15.30
N ILE A 75 0.99 -5.22 -14.00
CA ILE A 75 -0.31 -5.58 -13.42
C ILE A 75 -1.28 -4.40 -13.57
N THR A 76 -0.81 -3.16 -13.41
CA THR A 76 -1.63 -1.96 -13.66
C THR A 76 -2.10 -1.92 -15.10
N TRP A 77 -1.22 -2.17 -16.07
CA TRP A 77 -1.58 -2.25 -17.48
C TRP A 77 -2.63 -3.34 -17.74
N MET A 78 -2.47 -4.52 -17.14
CA MET A 78 -3.42 -5.63 -17.31
C MET A 78 -4.80 -5.34 -16.68
N MET A 79 -4.84 -4.71 -15.49
CA MET A 79 -6.06 -4.53 -14.71
C MET A 79 -6.76 -3.20 -15.00
N ALA A 80 -6.01 -2.09 -15.04
CA ALA A 80 -6.55 -0.76 -15.30
C ALA A 80 -6.65 -0.44 -16.81
N GLY A 81 -5.94 -1.15 -17.68
CA GLY A 81 -5.99 -0.94 -19.13
C GLY A 81 -7.37 -1.12 -19.75
N THR A 82 -8.30 -1.76 -19.03
CA THR A 82 -9.71 -1.85 -19.42
C THR A 82 -10.51 -0.57 -19.14
N PHE A 83 -9.96 0.35 -18.36
CA PHE A 83 -10.61 1.61 -17.96
C PHE A 83 -9.93 2.83 -18.56
N VAL A 84 -8.58 2.82 -18.62
CA VAL A 84 -7.75 3.95 -19.06
C VAL A 84 -6.51 3.46 -19.79
N HIS A 85 -5.90 4.35 -20.62
CA HIS A 85 -4.62 4.04 -21.23
C HIS A 85 -3.50 4.06 -20.19
N VAL A 86 -2.68 3.00 -20.16
CA VAL A 86 -1.58 2.83 -19.20
C VAL A 86 -0.26 2.67 -19.96
N ASP A 87 0.67 3.60 -19.76
CA ASP A 87 2.05 3.49 -20.24
C ASP A 87 2.93 2.79 -19.19
N ALA A 88 3.02 1.45 -19.31
CA ALA A 88 3.77 0.63 -18.37
C ALA A 88 5.28 0.95 -18.37
N MET A 89 5.85 1.33 -19.52
CA MET A 89 7.28 1.64 -19.62
C MET A 89 7.63 2.94 -18.89
N SER A 90 6.83 3.98 -19.08
CA SER A 90 6.98 5.24 -18.34
C SER A 90 6.81 5.04 -16.84
N MET A 91 5.83 4.23 -16.42
CA MET A 91 5.65 3.86 -15.01
C MET A 91 6.85 3.09 -14.43
N PHE A 92 7.45 2.17 -15.20
CA PHE A 92 8.65 1.46 -14.78
C PHE A 92 9.77 2.43 -14.39
N PHE A 93 10.11 3.36 -15.27
CA PHE A 93 11.16 4.34 -15.00
C PHE A 93 10.83 5.26 -13.81
N SER A 94 9.58 5.66 -13.67
CA SER A 94 9.15 6.46 -12.53
C SER A 94 9.30 5.69 -11.20
N ILE A 95 8.95 4.42 -11.15
CA ILE A 95 9.11 3.61 -9.94
C ILE A 95 10.61 3.42 -9.60
N VAL A 96 11.45 3.20 -10.61
CA VAL A 96 12.91 3.16 -10.38
C VAL A 96 13.41 4.48 -9.78
N GLN A 97 12.97 5.62 -10.30
CA GLN A 97 13.38 6.94 -9.80
C GLN A 97 12.80 7.27 -8.41
N VAL A 98 11.52 6.95 -8.17
CA VAL A 98 10.81 7.35 -6.93
C VAL A 98 11.06 6.35 -5.78
N VAL A 99 11.35 5.08 -6.10
CA VAL A 99 11.51 4.03 -5.08
C VAL A 99 12.96 3.54 -5.01
N ILE A 100 13.50 3.01 -6.12
CA ILE A 100 14.80 2.34 -6.08
C ILE A 100 15.94 3.35 -5.85
N LEU A 101 15.93 4.45 -6.59
CA LEU A 101 16.99 5.47 -6.46
C LEU A 101 17.10 6.04 -5.04
N PRO A 102 16.01 6.47 -4.37
CA PRO A 102 16.09 6.94 -2.99
C PRO A 102 16.58 5.87 -2.00
N ILE A 103 16.19 4.60 -2.20
CA ILE A 103 16.67 3.50 -1.35
C ILE A 103 18.18 3.34 -1.50
N VAL A 104 18.70 3.30 -2.73
CA VAL A 104 20.14 3.18 -2.99
C VAL A 104 20.91 4.38 -2.41
N VAL A 105 20.41 5.61 -2.64
CA VAL A 105 21.01 6.82 -2.09
C VAL A 105 20.98 6.79 -0.55
N GLY A 106 19.85 6.40 0.04
CA GLY A 106 19.71 6.26 1.49
C GLY A 106 20.69 5.25 2.08
N PHE A 107 20.89 4.12 1.40
CA PHE A 107 21.86 3.10 1.81
C PHE A 107 23.29 3.62 1.75
N ILE A 108 23.68 4.34 0.67
CA ILE A 108 25.00 4.96 0.54
C ILE A 108 25.22 5.99 1.66
N ILE A 109 24.24 6.87 1.90
CA ILE A 109 24.35 7.88 2.98
C ILE A 109 24.46 7.21 4.35
N GLN A 110 23.73 6.13 4.58
CA GLN A 110 23.81 5.37 5.82
C GLN A 110 25.21 4.75 6.03
N HIS A 111 25.82 4.26 4.95
CA HIS A 111 27.17 3.69 5.02
C HIS A 111 28.24 4.76 5.24
N GLU A 112 28.20 5.83 4.46
CA GLU A 112 29.24 6.89 4.50
C GLU A 112 29.07 7.84 5.70
N CYS A 113 27.84 8.11 6.12
CA CYS A 113 27.52 9.11 7.14
C CYS A 113 26.58 8.55 8.26
N PRO A 114 26.99 7.49 8.99
CA PRO A 114 26.11 6.81 9.96
C PRO A 114 25.63 7.72 11.10
N LYS A 115 26.47 8.69 11.55
CA LYS A 115 26.10 9.66 12.60
C LYS A 115 25.02 10.64 12.14
N PHE A 116 25.04 11.05 10.87
CA PHE A 116 23.99 11.88 10.28
C PHE A 116 22.68 11.09 10.15
N THR A 117 22.76 9.90 9.60
CA THR A 117 21.61 9.02 9.37
C THR A 117 20.90 8.68 10.69
N SER A 118 21.64 8.36 11.75
CA SER A 118 21.01 8.03 13.05
C SER A 118 20.22 9.21 13.65
N ARG A 119 20.63 10.43 13.38
CA ARG A 119 19.87 11.63 13.78
C ARG A 119 18.70 11.89 12.85
N ALA A 120 18.90 11.79 11.54
CA ALA A 120 17.86 12.03 10.54
C ALA A 120 16.67 11.07 10.68
N VAL A 121 16.93 9.79 10.93
CA VAL A 121 15.88 8.74 11.10
C VAL A 121 14.88 9.10 12.19
N ALA A 122 15.29 9.82 13.24
CA ALA A 122 14.38 10.24 14.31
C ALA A 122 13.33 11.27 13.83
N TYR A 123 13.66 12.09 12.83
CA TYR A 123 12.77 13.15 12.31
C TYR A 123 12.01 12.75 11.04
N LEU A 124 12.50 11.77 10.28
CA LEU A 124 11.91 11.34 9.02
C LEU A 124 10.42 10.95 9.13
N PRO A 125 9.97 10.22 10.18
CA PRO A 125 8.55 9.87 10.30
C PRO A 125 7.64 11.09 10.44
N ALA A 126 8.06 12.09 11.23
CA ALA A 126 7.29 13.32 11.41
C ALA A 126 7.24 14.13 10.11
N PHE A 127 8.38 14.26 9.42
CA PHE A 127 8.45 14.94 8.12
C PHE A 127 7.58 14.25 7.05
N SER A 128 7.68 12.93 6.96
CA SER A 128 6.86 12.14 6.02
C SER A 128 5.37 12.28 6.32
N SER A 129 4.97 12.23 7.59
CA SER A 129 3.56 12.39 7.99
C SER A 129 3.03 13.78 7.64
N LEU A 130 3.83 14.83 7.86
CA LEU A 130 3.47 16.20 7.46
C LEU A 130 3.33 16.31 5.95
N ALA A 131 4.29 15.80 5.18
CA ALA A 131 4.25 15.85 3.72
C ALA A 131 3.00 15.13 3.17
N ILE A 132 2.70 13.91 3.67
CA ILE A 132 1.50 13.16 3.28
C ILE A 132 0.24 13.95 3.64
N THR A 133 0.16 14.50 4.85
CA THR A 133 -1.00 15.30 5.28
C THR A 133 -1.23 16.51 4.37
N PHE A 134 -0.15 17.20 3.98
CA PHE A 134 -0.22 18.33 3.04
C PHE A 134 -0.72 17.90 1.67
N ILE A 135 -0.15 16.84 1.10
CA ILE A 135 -0.54 16.32 -0.22
C ILE A 135 -2.03 15.90 -0.19
N VAL A 136 -2.43 15.14 0.82
CA VAL A 136 -3.83 14.72 1.00
C VAL A 136 -4.75 15.93 1.15
N GLY A 137 -4.36 16.92 1.95
CA GLY A 137 -5.13 18.16 2.14
C GLY A 137 -5.34 18.92 0.82
N ILE A 138 -4.32 19.06 0.00
CA ILE A 138 -4.41 19.69 -1.33
C ILE A 138 -5.37 18.91 -2.24
N ILE A 139 -5.21 17.58 -2.32
CA ILE A 139 -6.06 16.72 -3.15
C ILE A 139 -7.53 16.83 -2.73
N VAL A 140 -7.79 16.74 -1.42
CA VAL A 140 -9.15 16.83 -0.86
C VAL A 140 -9.76 18.21 -1.14
N SER A 141 -9.00 19.30 -0.94
CA SER A 141 -9.51 20.65 -1.16
C SER A 141 -9.91 20.92 -2.61
N HIS A 142 -9.14 20.41 -3.57
CA HIS A 142 -9.45 20.58 -5.01
C HIS A 142 -10.59 19.68 -5.50
N ASN A 143 -10.93 18.62 -4.77
CA ASN A 143 -11.95 17.65 -5.17
C ASN A 143 -13.12 17.54 -4.16
N ALA A 144 -13.27 18.53 -3.28
CA ALA A 144 -14.22 18.46 -2.16
C ALA A 144 -15.65 18.15 -2.59
N GLU A 145 -16.18 18.82 -3.62
CA GLU A 145 -17.55 18.59 -4.12
C GLU A 145 -17.76 17.16 -4.65
N LYS A 146 -16.78 16.64 -5.42
CA LYS A 146 -16.82 15.28 -5.94
C LYS A 146 -16.66 14.24 -4.83
N LEU A 147 -15.90 14.57 -3.77
CA LEU A 147 -15.78 13.73 -2.60
C LEU A 147 -17.08 13.68 -1.78
N LEU A 148 -17.83 14.75 -1.69
CA LEU A 148 -19.11 14.77 -0.98
C LEU A 148 -20.15 13.89 -1.65
N THR A 149 -20.11 13.75 -2.97
CA THR A 149 -21.06 12.94 -3.75
C THR A 149 -20.67 11.46 -3.85
N SER A 150 -19.37 11.17 -3.99
CA SER A 150 -18.86 9.80 -4.18
C SER A 150 -17.99 9.30 -3.00
N GLY A 151 -17.71 10.16 -2.03
CA GLY A 151 -16.73 9.92 -0.98
C GLY A 151 -17.06 8.74 -0.08
N LEU A 152 -18.33 8.57 0.29
CA LEU A 152 -18.75 7.47 1.16
C LEU A 152 -18.54 6.12 0.47
N LEU A 153 -18.84 6.03 -0.81
CA LEU A 153 -18.65 4.82 -1.61
C LEU A 153 -17.17 4.45 -1.70
N ILE A 154 -16.30 5.41 -2.02
CA ILE A 154 -14.88 5.13 -2.15
C ILE A 154 -14.22 4.80 -0.81
N ILE A 155 -14.65 5.43 0.28
CA ILE A 155 -14.22 5.06 1.63
C ILE A 155 -14.59 3.59 1.90
N LEU A 156 -15.83 3.18 1.64
CA LEU A 156 -16.28 1.80 1.82
C LEU A 156 -15.44 0.82 0.98
N VAL A 157 -15.21 1.14 -0.31
CA VAL A 157 -14.40 0.29 -1.20
C VAL A 157 -12.96 0.15 -0.69
N VAL A 158 -12.34 1.23 -0.26
CA VAL A 158 -10.99 1.21 0.32
C VAL A 158 -10.95 0.38 1.62
N MET A 159 -11.95 0.53 2.47
CA MET A 159 -12.07 -0.28 3.70
C MET A 159 -12.22 -1.75 3.39
N LEU A 160 -13.08 -2.11 2.45
CA LEU A 160 -13.27 -3.49 2.00
C LEU A 160 -12.00 -4.07 1.36
N HIS A 161 -11.32 -3.29 0.51
CA HIS A 161 -10.07 -3.69 -0.12
C HIS A 161 -9.00 -4.06 0.92
N ASN A 162 -8.79 -3.22 1.92
CA ASN A 162 -7.85 -3.48 3.01
C ASN A 162 -8.28 -4.68 3.88
N VAL A 163 -9.54 -4.69 4.37
CA VAL A 163 -10.02 -5.75 5.27
C VAL A 163 -10.02 -7.12 4.58
N CYS A 164 -10.49 -7.18 3.33
CA CYS A 164 -10.45 -8.43 2.56
C CYS A 164 -9.00 -8.87 2.29
N GLY A 165 -8.09 -7.94 2.02
CA GLY A 165 -6.66 -8.23 1.88
C GLY A 165 -6.07 -8.86 3.14
N LEU A 166 -6.36 -8.28 4.32
CA LEU A 166 -5.95 -8.83 5.62
C LEU A 166 -6.50 -10.26 5.84
N LEU A 167 -7.78 -10.46 5.57
CA LEU A 167 -8.45 -11.77 5.76
C LEU A 167 -7.91 -12.82 4.78
N LEU A 168 -7.79 -12.48 3.50
CA LEU A 168 -7.27 -13.38 2.47
C LEU A 168 -5.80 -13.73 2.72
N GLY A 169 -4.97 -12.74 3.08
CA GLY A 169 -3.57 -12.98 3.46
C GLY A 169 -3.44 -13.95 4.65
N PHE A 170 -4.24 -13.76 5.69
CA PHE A 170 -4.29 -14.69 6.82
C PHE A 170 -4.75 -16.08 6.41
N SER A 171 -5.79 -16.15 5.58
CA SER A 171 -6.36 -17.41 5.09
C SER A 171 -5.35 -18.20 4.25
N ILE A 172 -4.59 -17.53 3.40
CA ILE A 172 -3.50 -18.15 2.62
C ILE A 172 -2.46 -18.77 3.54
N GLY A 173 -2.02 -18.02 4.57
CA GLY A 173 -1.07 -18.56 5.56
C GLY A 173 -1.60 -19.80 6.26
N LYS A 174 -2.88 -19.81 6.62
CA LYS A 174 -3.58 -20.97 7.25
C LYS A 174 -3.70 -22.15 6.29
N LEU A 175 -4.10 -21.92 5.05
CA LEU A 175 -4.20 -22.97 4.01
C LEU A 175 -2.85 -23.65 3.76
N LEU A 176 -1.76 -22.88 3.83
CA LEU A 176 -0.39 -23.37 3.71
C LEU A 176 0.15 -24.00 5.01
N LYS A 177 -0.69 -24.11 6.05
CA LYS A 177 -0.35 -24.69 7.35
C LYS A 177 0.87 -24.02 8.01
N LEU A 178 1.04 -22.71 7.79
CA LEU A 178 2.12 -21.95 8.41
C LEU A 178 1.82 -21.68 9.89
N GLU A 179 2.89 -21.44 10.65
CA GLU A 179 2.79 -20.98 12.03
C GLU A 179 1.97 -19.70 12.14
N TYR A 180 1.28 -19.51 13.26
CA TYR A 180 0.42 -18.35 13.49
C TYR A 180 1.13 -17.01 13.26
N LYS A 181 2.39 -16.85 13.72
CA LYS A 181 3.19 -15.63 13.52
C LYS A 181 3.40 -15.29 12.05
N LYS A 182 3.61 -16.32 11.23
CA LYS A 182 3.77 -16.17 9.78
C LYS A 182 2.46 -15.83 9.09
N CYS A 183 1.34 -16.45 9.55
CA CYS A 183 0.01 -16.10 9.06
C CYS A 183 -0.31 -14.62 9.34
N VAL A 184 0.04 -14.13 10.54
CA VAL A 184 -0.14 -12.72 10.91
C VAL A 184 0.71 -11.81 10.03
N ALA A 185 1.99 -12.13 9.83
CA ALA A 185 2.86 -11.33 8.95
C ALA A 185 2.31 -11.26 7.51
N ILE A 186 1.94 -12.40 6.92
CA ILE A 186 1.37 -12.44 5.56
C ILE A 186 0.06 -11.66 5.48
N SER A 187 -0.81 -11.79 6.48
CA SER A 187 -2.06 -11.03 6.57
C SER A 187 -1.81 -9.53 6.49
N ILE A 188 -0.92 -9.03 7.33
CA ILE A 188 -0.62 -7.60 7.45
C ILE A 188 0.07 -7.09 6.18
N GLU A 189 1.05 -7.83 5.65
CA GLU A 189 1.76 -7.46 4.41
C GLU A 189 0.82 -7.39 3.20
N VAL A 190 -0.05 -8.39 3.02
CA VAL A 190 -1.02 -8.40 1.92
C VAL A 190 -2.06 -7.30 2.09
N GLY A 191 -2.54 -7.06 3.30
CA GLY A 191 -3.56 -6.04 3.56
C GLY A 191 -3.06 -4.60 3.52
N MET A 192 -1.77 -4.34 3.76
CA MET A 192 -1.22 -2.99 3.90
C MET A 192 -0.35 -2.60 2.70
N GLN A 193 -0.89 -1.75 1.86
CA GLN A 193 -0.28 -1.35 0.59
C GLN A 193 0.60 -0.11 0.70
N ASN A 194 1.53 0.07 -0.21
CA ASN A 194 2.26 1.32 -0.42
C ASN A 194 1.37 2.35 -1.14
N SER A 195 0.43 2.89 -0.38
CA SER A 195 -0.54 3.88 -0.85
C SER A 195 0.09 5.22 -1.25
N GLY A 196 1.26 5.55 -0.69
CA GLY A 196 2.04 6.72 -1.09
C GLY A 196 2.55 6.59 -2.53
N LEU A 197 3.10 5.43 -2.88
CA LEU A 197 3.51 5.14 -4.26
C LEU A 197 2.29 5.17 -5.21
N ALA A 198 1.16 4.58 -4.81
CA ALA A 198 -0.07 4.61 -5.62
C ALA A 198 -0.53 6.04 -5.93
N SER A 199 -0.57 6.92 -4.93
CA SER A 199 -0.91 8.33 -5.12
C SER A 199 0.10 9.08 -5.99
N SER A 200 1.40 8.79 -5.84
CA SER A 200 2.45 9.39 -6.68
C SER A 200 2.32 8.95 -8.14
N LEU A 201 2.08 7.67 -8.40
CA LEU A 201 1.86 7.15 -9.76
C LEU A 201 0.60 7.75 -10.38
N ALA A 202 -0.49 7.88 -9.62
CA ALA A 202 -1.71 8.54 -10.07
C ALA A 202 -1.43 9.99 -10.50
N THR A 203 -0.67 10.74 -9.71
CA THR A 203 -0.32 12.13 -10.00
C THR A 203 0.59 12.26 -11.22
N LEU A 204 1.60 11.40 -11.34
CA LEU A 204 2.63 11.51 -12.37
C LEU A 204 2.16 11.01 -13.75
N HIS A 205 1.36 9.95 -13.80
CA HIS A 205 0.99 9.28 -15.06
C HIS A 205 -0.45 9.50 -15.49
N PHE A 206 -1.30 9.96 -14.57
CA PHE A 206 -2.74 10.04 -14.81
C PHE A 206 -3.30 11.41 -14.43
N ALA A 207 -2.58 12.47 -14.78
CA ALA A 207 -3.00 13.86 -14.49
C ALA A 207 -4.38 14.23 -15.08
N ALA A 208 -4.80 13.56 -16.17
CA ALA A 208 -6.15 13.71 -16.71
C ALA A 208 -7.26 13.09 -15.84
N TYR A 209 -6.88 12.30 -14.83
CA TYR A 209 -7.77 11.58 -13.91
C TYR A 209 -7.48 11.95 -12.44
N PRO A 210 -7.75 13.19 -12.02
CA PRO A 210 -7.31 13.70 -10.70
C PRO A 210 -7.90 12.91 -9.53
N LEU A 211 -9.10 12.32 -9.67
CA LEU A 211 -9.72 11.52 -8.63
C LEU A 211 -8.98 10.18 -8.37
N ALA A 212 -8.10 9.74 -9.27
CA ALA A 212 -7.32 8.52 -9.09
C ALA A 212 -6.34 8.58 -7.90
N THR A 213 -6.01 9.77 -7.40
CA THR A 213 -5.18 9.97 -6.20
C THR A 213 -5.93 9.70 -4.91
N ILE A 214 -7.26 9.83 -4.90
CA ILE A 214 -8.12 9.78 -3.71
C ILE A 214 -8.08 8.42 -3.02
N PRO A 215 -8.23 7.26 -3.71
CA PRO A 215 -8.18 5.96 -3.05
C PRO A 215 -6.87 5.73 -2.29
N GLY A 216 -5.73 6.13 -2.85
CA GLY A 216 -4.42 6.04 -2.19
C GLY A 216 -4.35 6.91 -0.92
N ALA A 217 -4.87 8.13 -1.00
CA ALA A 217 -4.93 9.05 0.14
C ALA A 217 -5.79 8.49 1.30
N ILE A 218 -7.00 8.01 0.99
CA ILE A 218 -7.89 7.39 1.98
C ILE A 218 -7.25 6.12 2.55
N PHE A 219 -6.63 5.29 1.69
CA PHE A 219 -5.95 4.08 2.12
C PHE A 219 -4.80 4.37 3.08
N SER A 220 -4.04 5.45 2.87
CA SER A 220 -2.94 5.88 3.76
C SER A 220 -3.41 6.13 5.20
N VAL A 221 -4.62 6.67 5.38
CA VAL A 221 -5.20 6.88 6.69
C VAL A 221 -5.79 5.58 7.25
N TRP A 222 -6.62 4.92 6.43
CA TRP A 222 -7.39 3.76 6.87
C TRP A 222 -6.52 2.57 7.26
N HIS A 223 -5.48 2.22 6.47
CA HIS A 223 -4.67 1.05 6.76
C HIS A 223 -3.89 1.15 8.07
N ASN A 224 -3.59 2.37 8.54
CA ASN A 224 -2.97 2.56 9.85
C ASN A 224 -3.97 2.34 10.98
N ILE A 225 -5.22 2.78 10.82
CA ILE A 225 -6.29 2.54 11.80
C ILE A 225 -6.62 1.05 11.87
N SER A 226 -6.94 0.43 10.74
CA SER A 226 -7.27 -0.99 10.65
C SER A 226 -6.10 -1.88 11.09
N GLY A 227 -4.87 -1.51 10.71
CA GLY A 227 -3.65 -2.21 11.12
C GLY A 227 -3.46 -2.22 12.63
N ALA A 228 -3.64 -1.07 13.30
CA ALA A 228 -3.56 -0.98 14.76
C ALA A 228 -4.64 -1.85 15.44
N LEU A 229 -5.88 -1.83 14.92
CA LEU A 229 -6.96 -2.70 15.41
C LEU A 229 -6.63 -4.19 15.22
N MET A 230 -6.12 -4.57 14.04
CA MET A 230 -5.74 -5.94 13.76
C MET A 230 -4.53 -6.40 14.58
N ALA A 231 -3.56 -5.51 14.84
CA ALA A 231 -2.43 -5.82 15.72
C ALA A 231 -2.93 -6.21 17.13
N ARG A 232 -3.86 -5.43 17.66
CA ARG A 232 -4.50 -5.74 18.95
C ARG A 232 -5.23 -7.09 18.94
N LEU A 233 -6.01 -7.35 17.88
CA LEU A 233 -6.75 -8.62 17.74
C LEU A 233 -5.83 -9.82 17.62
N TYR A 234 -4.73 -9.70 16.88
CA TYR A 234 -3.77 -10.78 16.70
C TYR A 234 -2.94 -11.05 17.96
N ALA A 235 -2.51 -10.01 18.68
CA ALA A 235 -1.78 -10.14 19.93
C ALA A 235 -2.64 -10.76 21.03
N SER A 236 -3.92 -10.35 21.18
CA SER A 236 -4.82 -10.87 22.21
C SER A 236 -5.15 -12.35 22.05
N ARG A 237 -5.18 -12.89 20.83
CA ARG A 237 -5.42 -14.32 20.58
C ARG A 237 -4.29 -15.23 21.08
N ARG A 238 -3.16 -14.66 21.47
CA ARG A 238 -2.05 -15.39 22.10
C ARG A 238 -2.05 -15.34 23.63
N GLY A 239 -2.97 -14.59 24.24
CA GLY A 239 -2.97 -14.35 25.69
C GLY A 239 -1.80 -13.49 26.16
N GLU A 240 -1.08 -12.83 25.28
CA GLU A 240 0.00 -11.90 25.63
C GLU A 240 -0.56 -10.46 25.72
N PRO A 241 -0.30 -9.71 26.81
CA PRO A 241 -0.67 -8.30 26.89
C PRO A 241 0.08 -7.49 25.82
N ILE A 242 -0.56 -6.44 25.35
CA ILE A 242 -0.03 -5.48 24.37
C ILE A 242 0.90 -4.51 25.08
#